data_a4acfe43378090a9744efaa032f4217d
#
_entry.id   a4acfe43378090a9744efaa032f4217d
#
_cell.length_a   1.000
_cell.length_b   1.000
_cell.length_c   1.000
_cell.angle_alpha   90.00
_cell.angle_beta   90.00
_cell.angle_gamma   90.00
#
_symmetry.space_group_name_H-M   'P 1'
#
loop_
_entity.id
_entity.type
_entity.pdbx_description
1 polymer ?
#
loop_
_entity_poly.entity_id
_entity_poly.type
_entity_poly.pdbx_seq_one_letter_code
_entity_poly.pdbx_strand_id
1 'polypeptide(L)'
;HDFEWKVACRLAELAKERQVLIFTHRLSLYGAMDDVAKKIGDSWKKDNFQQMCIESFGGASGHPADQAVWNSSTKTANNILLTRVRDAKKAGEDSGAASYYALAQGICSDFRKLIERSVEDDLLFKIVVRHRRGISTDGRLPALLGITREDIKKIDELMTKYSCFEHSQSDEMPVQAPEEPELKADIESLKQWRDDLEGRRKKAA
;
A
#
# COMPACT_ATOMS: atom_id res chain seq x y z
N HIS A 1 -14.75 -15.42 -1.27
CA HIS A 1 -14.10 -15.25 0.06
C HIS A 1 -14.21 -16.51 0.93
N ASP A 2 -15.38 -17.20 1.03
CA ASP A 2 -15.51 -18.43 1.82
C ASP A 2 -14.62 -19.56 1.30
N PHE A 3 -14.51 -19.68 0.01
CA PHE A 3 -13.65 -20.68 -0.62
C PHE A 3 -12.16 -20.40 -0.32
N GLU A 4 -11.72 -19.16 -0.48
CA GLU A 4 -10.32 -18.76 -0.21
C GLU A 4 -9.94 -18.99 1.25
N TRP A 5 -10.84 -18.68 2.18
CA TRP A 5 -10.62 -18.95 3.60
C TRP A 5 -10.47 -20.46 3.88
N LYS A 6 -11.36 -21.29 3.33
CA LYS A 6 -11.28 -22.76 3.48
C LYS A 6 -10.01 -23.31 2.86
N VAL A 7 -9.60 -22.81 1.70
CA VAL A 7 -8.34 -23.18 1.05
C VAL A 7 -7.16 -22.80 1.94
N ALA A 8 -7.13 -21.58 2.46
CA ALA A 8 -6.07 -21.11 3.35
C ALA A 8 -5.95 -21.98 4.61
N CYS A 9 -7.08 -22.33 5.26
CA CYS A 9 -7.07 -23.24 6.40
C CYS A 9 -6.51 -24.61 6.03
N ARG A 10 -6.92 -25.17 4.89
CA ARG A 10 -6.43 -26.49 4.45
C ARG A 10 -4.95 -26.49 4.12
N LEU A 11 -4.45 -25.42 3.50
CA LEU A 11 -3.03 -25.26 3.21
C LEU A 11 -2.21 -25.11 4.50
N ALA A 12 -2.71 -24.38 5.49
CA ALA A 12 -2.06 -24.28 6.79
C ALA A 12 -2.01 -25.62 7.54
N GLU A 13 -3.05 -26.48 7.44
CA GLU A 13 -3.02 -27.83 7.97
C GLU A 13 -1.95 -28.69 7.28
N LEU A 14 -1.85 -28.64 5.97
CA LEU A 14 -0.81 -29.33 5.21
C LEU A 14 0.59 -28.85 5.58
N ALA A 15 0.75 -27.58 5.89
CA ALA A 15 2.03 -26.98 6.27
C ALA A 15 2.57 -27.49 7.61
N LYS A 16 1.77 -28.17 8.44
CA LYS A 16 2.22 -28.82 9.66
C LYS A 16 3.09 -30.06 9.38
N GLU A 17 2.92 -30.69 8.24
CA GLU A 17 3.57 -31.95 7.88
C GLU A 17 4.57 -31.82 6.74
N ARG A 18 4.51 -30.74 5.98
CA ARG A 18 5.34 -30.56 4.78
C ARG A 18 5.49 -29.08 4.42
N GLN A 19 6.52 -28.75 3.64
CA GLN A 19 6.66 -27.45 3.03
C GLN A 19 5.57 -27.24 1.97
N VAL A 20 4.88 -26.09 2.04
CA VAL A 20 3.83 -25.68 1.10
C VAL A 20 4.24 -24.38 0.43
N LEU A 21 4.35 -24.38 -0.90
CA LEU A 21 4.64 -23.20 -1.71
C LEU A 21 3.36 -22.81 -2.46
N ILE A 22 2.94 -21.54 -2.32
CA ILE A 22 1.71 -21.03 -2.92
C ILE A 22 2.05 -19.83 -3.79
N PHE A 23 1.76 -19.93 -5.09
CA PHE A 23 1.86 -18.82 -6.02
C PHE A 23 0.48 -18.26 -6.30
N THR A 24 0.28 -16.98 -6.10
CA THR A 24 -1.01 -16.32 -6.34
C THR A 24 -0.83 -14.86 -6.74
N HIS A 25 -1.73 -14.37 -7.58
CA HIS A 25 -1.91 -12.94 -7.88
C HIS A 25 -3.17 -12.38 -7.19
N ARG A 26 -3.87 -13.19 -6.38
CA ARG A 26 -5.12 -12.80 -5.72
C ARG A 26 -4.83 -12.29 -4.31
N LEU A 27 -5.04 -10.99 -4.10
CA LEU A 27 -4.87 -10.36 -2.78
C LEU A 27 -5.80 -10.94 -1.72
N SER A 28 -7.00 -11.41 -2.10
CA SER A 28 -7.94 -12.06 -1.18
C SER A 28 -7.40 -13.37 -0.61
N LEU A 29 -6.75 -14.21 -1.44
CA LEU A 29 -6.10 -15.43 -0.94
C LEU A 29 -4.86 -15.09 -0.12
N TYR A 30 -4.06 -14.12 -0.57
CA TYR A 30 -2.89 -13.62 0.16
C TYR A 30 -3.28 -13.13 1.56
N GLY A 31 -4.36 -12.31 1.67
CA GLY A 31 -4.89 -11.83 2.95
C GLY A 31 -5.47 -12.96 3.81
N ALA A 32 -6.19 -13.92 3.21
CA ALA A 32 -6.73 -15.07 3.94
C ALA A 32 -5.62 -15.93 4.55
N MET A 33 -4.50 -16.13 3.85
CA MET A 33 -3.34 -16.86 4.37
C MET A 33 -2.71 -16.13 5.57
N ASP A 34 -2.55 -14.81 5.48
CA ASP A 34 -2.03 -13.98 6.58
C ASP A 34 -2.94 -14.03 7.82
N ASP A 35 -4.26 -13.93 7.61
CA ASP A 35 -5.24 -13.99 8.70
C ASP A 35 -5.32 -15.38 9.35
N VAL A 36 -5.19 -16.46 8.57
CA VAL A 36 -5.11 -17.85 9.10
C VAL A 36 -3.82 -18.03 9.89
N ALA A 37 -2.69 -17.57 9.38
CA ALA A 37 -1.41 -17.65 10.09
C ALA A 37 -1.45 -16.91 11.44
N LYS A 38 -2.05 -15.71 11.49
CA LYS A 38 -2.29 -14.97 12.74
C LYS A 38 -3.22 -15.73 13.71
N LYS A 39 -4.27 -16.36 13.19
CA LYS A 39 -5.21 -17.14 14.00
C LYS A 39 -4.56 -18.37 14.64
N ILE A 40 -3.57 -18.99 13.98
CA ILE A 40 -2.79 -20.11 14.55
C ILE A 40 -1.91 -19.60 15.70
N GLY A 41 -1.29 -18.43 15.55
CA GLY A 41 -0.51 -17.77 16.59
C GLY A 41 0.72 -17.06 16.04
N ASP A 42 1.13 -15.98 16.69
CA ASP A 42 2.23 -15.12 16.25
C ASP A 42 3.57 -15.86 16.20
N SER A 43 3.84 -16.76 17.15
CA SER A 43 5.06 -17.58 17.13
C SER A 43 5.08 -18.50 15.92
N TRP A 44 3.99 -19.22 15.68
CA TRP A 44 3.88 -20.11 14.51
C TRP A 44 4.05 -19.33 13.22
N LYS A 45 3.38 -18.17 13.10
CA LYS A 45 3.48 -17.32 11.94
C LYS A 45 4.91 -16.87 11.66
N LYS A 46 5.64 -16.45 12.70
CA LYS A 46 7.03 -16.00 12.59
C LYS A 46 7.95 -17.09 12.07
N ASP A 47 7.76 -18.32 12.54
CA ASP A 47 8.69 -19.42 12.29
C ASP A 47 8.32 -20.24 11.03
N ASN A 48 7.04 -20.22 10.61
CA ASN A 48 6.53 -21.12 9.59
C ASN A 48 5.84 -20.44 8.39
N PHE A 49 5.65 -19.12 8.41
CA PHE A 49 4.93 -18.41 7.36
C PHE A 49 5.75 -17.27 6.80
N GLN A 50 6.11 -17.38 5.53
CA GLN A 50 6.81 -16.33 4.80
C GLN A 50 6.01 -15.89 3.58
N GLN A 51 5.94 -14.60 3.36
CA GLN A 51 5.38 -14.00 2.16
C GLN A 51 6.48 -13.31 1.37
N MET A 52 6.49 -13.53 0.07
CA MET A 52 7.46 -12.97 -0.86
C MET A 52 6.72 -12.39 -2.06
N CYS A 53 7.14 -11.23 -2.53
CA CYS A 53 6.67 -10.68 -3.79
C CYS A 53 7.61 -11.13 -4.91
N ILE A 54 7.01 -11.43 -6.07
CA ILE A 54 7.76 -11.77 -7.28
C ILE A 54 7.38 -10.75 -8.33
N GLU A 55 8.36 -10.16 -8.96
CA GLU A 55 8.17 -9.17 -10.03
C GLU A 55 8.84 -9.59 -11.33
N SER A 56 8.49 -8.87 -12.39
CA SER A 56 9.12 -9.01 -13.71
C SER A 56 10.04 -7.83 -13.94
N PHE A 57 11.25 -8.10 -14.39
CA PHE A 57 12.24 -7.09 -14.71
C PHE A 57 13.06 -7.50 -15.94
N GLY A 58 13.34 -6.55 -16.84
CA GLY A 58 14.17 -6.79 -18.03
C GLY A 58 13.60 -7.86 -18.98
N GLY A 59 12.27 -8.05 -19.00
CA GLY A 59 11.61 -9.08 -19.81
C GLY A 59 11.64 -10.50 -19.20
N ALA A 60 12.26 -10.68 -18.03
CA ALA A 60 12.26 -11.93 -17.28
C ALA A 60 11.33 -11.82 -16.06
N SER A 61 10.54 -12.88 -15.80
CA SER A 61 9.71 -13.01 -14.61
C SER A 61 10.43 -13.81 -13.54
N GLY A 62 10.04 -13.64 -12.27
CA GLY A 62 10.53 -14.46 -11.17
C GLY A 62 11.57 -13.78 -10.28
N HIS A 63 11.78 -12.47 -10.43
CA HIS A 63 12.68 -11.73 -9.54
C HIS A 63 12.03 -11.53 -8.16
N PRO A 64 12.67 -12.00 -7.08
CA PRO A 64 12.20 -11.72 -5.72
C PRO A 64 12.27 -10.22 -5.43
N ALA A 65 11.18 -9.66 -4.94
CA ALA A 65 11.14 -8.29 -4.43
C ALA A 65 10.98 -8.32 -2.91
N ASP A 66 11.81 -7.57 -2.20
CA ASP A 66 11.81 -7.56 -0.73
C ASP A 66 10.48 -7.09 -0.15
N GLN A 67 9.89 -6.03 -0.69
CA GLN A 67 8.52 -5.62 -0.42
C GLN A 67 7.99 -4.70 -1.52
N ALA A 68 6.91 -5.07 -2.16
CA ALA A 68 6.19 -4.13 -2.99
C ALA A 68 5.63 -2.98 -2.12
N VAL A 69 5.61 -1.76 -2.68
CA VAL A 69 5.08 -0.56 -1.99
C VAL A 69 3.69 -0.83 -1.41
N TRP A 70 2.84 -1.56 -2.15
CA TRP A 70 1.48 -1.91 -1.74
C TRP A 70 1.40 -2.94 -0.60
N ASN A 71 2.46 -3.68 -0.28
CA ASN A 71 2.47 -4.68 0.80
C ASN A 71 3.15 -4.20 2.09
N SER A 72 3.91 -3.12 2.01
CA SER A 72 4.55 -2.51 3.18
C SER A 72 3.54 -1.70 4.02
N SER A 73 3.87 -1.33 5.25
CA SER A 73 3.04 -0.39 6.01
C SER A 73 2.92 0.96 5.27
N THR A 74 1.84 1.72 5.51
CA THR A 74 1.68 3.04 4.89
C THR A 74 2.84 3.99 5.21
N LYS A 75 3.42 3.90 6.42
CA LYS A 75 4.64 4.64 6.81
C LYS A 75 5.87 4.21 5.99
N THR A 76 6.08 2.92 5.83
CA THR A 76 7.20 2.37 5.03
C THR A 76 7.03 2.72 3.56
N ALA A 77 5.83 2.53 3.01
CA ALA A 77 5.51 2.88 1.63
C ALA A 77 5.79 4.35 1.33
N ASN A 78 5.42 5.24 2.24
CA ASN A 78 5.69 6.67 2.11
C ASN A 78 7.19 6.98 2.02
N ASN A 79 8.00 6.35 2.87
CA ASN A 79 9.46 6.54 2.85
C ASN A 79 10.09 5.97 1.57
N ILE A 80 9.58 4.83 1.06
CA ILE A 80 10.01 4.26 -0.22
C ILE A 80 9.73 5.25 -1.36
N LEU A 81 8.54 5.85 -1.41
CA LEU A 81 8.20 6.82 -2.43
C LEU A 81 9.09 8.07 -2.37
N LEU A 82 9.38 8.59 -1.19
CA LEU A 82 10.32 9.72 -1.02
C LEU A 82 11.73 9.38 -1.51
N THR A 83 12.19 8.14 -1.30
CA THR A 83 13.46 7.68 -1.86
C THR A 83 13.41 7.64 -3.38
N ARG A 84 12.34 7.07 -3.97
CA ARG A 84 12.15 7.02 -5.43
C ARG A 84 12.07 8.40 -6.07
N VAL A 85 11.45 9.40 -5.42
CA VAL A 85 11.42 10.80 -5.91
C VAL A 85 12.84 11.36 -6.00
N ARG A 86 13.66 11.12 -4.99
CA ARG A 86 15.07 11.53 -5.00
C ARG A 86 15.86 10.86 -6.13
N ASP A 87 15.63 9.57 -6.36
CA ASP A 87 16.28 8.82 -7.42
C ASP A 87 15.81 9.28 -8.80
N ALA A 88 14.50 9.60 -8.96
CA ALA A 88 13.96 10.19 -10.18
C ALA A 88 14.56 11.58 -10.47
N LYS A 89 14.72 12.43 -9.43
CA LYS A 89 15.40 13.71 -9.55
C LYS A 89 16.82 13.54 -10.09
N LYS A 90 17.59 12.64 -9.48
CA LYS A 90 18.95 12.33 -9.93
C LYS A 90 18.98 11.85 -11.38
N ALA A 91 18.07 10.96 -11.77
CA ALA A 91 17.96 10.52 -13.15
C ALA A 91 17.65 11.67 -14.11
N GLY A 92 16.84 12.63 -13.69
CA GLY A 92 16.57 13.87 -14.43
C GLY A 92 17.81 14.77 -14.58
N GLU A 93 18.59 14.91 -13.51
CA GLU A 93 19.85 15.67 -13.53
C GLU A 93 20.91 15.00 -14.41
N ASP A 94 21.02 13.67 -14.37
CA ASP A 94 22.02 12.89 -15.11
C ASP A 94 21.65 12.69 -16.59
N SER A 95 20.35 12.55 -16.93
CA SER A 95 19.87 12.06 -18.23
C SER A 95 18.75 12.91 -18.86
N GLY A 96 18.42 14.04 -18.24
CA GLY A 96 17.43 15.00 -18.75
C GLY A 96 16.00 14.75 -18.26
N ALA A 97 15.13 15.75 -18.49
CA ALA A 97 13.76 15.79 -17.95
C ALA A 97 12.91 14.57 -18.32
N ALA A 98 13.09 14.00 -19.52
CA ALA A 98 12.35 12.80 -19.94
C ALA A 98 12.59 11.61 -18.99
N SER A 99 13.81 11.44 -18.46
CA SER A 99 14.15 10.40 -17.50
C SER A 99 13.47 10.62 -16.16
N TYR A 100 13.38 11.87 -15.70
CA TYR A 100 12.59 12.21 -14.52
C TYR A 100 11.12 11.84 -14.69
N TYR A 101 10.48 12.34 -15.77
CA TYR A 101 9.03 12.14 -15.95
C TYR A 101 8.64 10.68 -16.15
N ALA A 102 9.48 9.87 -16.81
CA ALA A 102 9.26 8.44 -16.94
C ALA A 102 9.19 7.73 -15.57
N LEU A 103 10.05 8.10 -14.63
CA LEU A 103 10.03 7.57 -13.27
C LEU A 103 8.92 8.19 -12.42
N ALA A 104 8.71 9.49 -12.52
CA ALA A 104 7.68 10.23 -11.77
C ALA A 104 6.27 9.72 -12.06
N GLN A 105 5.97 9.32 -13.30
CA GLN A 105 4.69 8.71 -13.66
C GLN A 105 4.38 7.46 -12.83
N GLY A 106 5.34 6.54 -12.70
CA GLY A 106 5.19 5.34 -11.87
C GLY A 106 5.07 5.66 -10.38
N ILE A 107 5.79 6.69 -9.91
CA ILE A 107 5.70 7.16 -8.52
C ILE A 107 4.30 7.73 -8.25
N CYS A 108 3.72 8.50 -9.16
CA CYS A 108 2.37 9.05 -9.04
C CYS A 108 1.30 7.94 -8.95
N SER A 109 1.40 6.90 -9.78
CA SER A 109 0.53 5.73 -9.71
C SER A 109 0.64 5.01 -8.36
N ASP A 110 1.86 4.75 -7.89
CA ASP A 110 2.08 4.12 -6.58
C ASP A 110 1.64 5.03 -5.43
N PHE A 111 1.80 6.35 -5.56
CA PHE A 111 1.33 7.31 -4.57
C PHE A 111 -0.20 7.34 -4.50
N ARG A 112 -0.89 7.27 -5.64
CA ARG A 112 -2.35 7.13 -5.67
C ARG A 112 -2.83 5.89 -4.89
N LYS A 113 -2.18 4.75 -5.09
CA LYS A 113 -2.46 3.51 -4.33
C LYS A 113 -2.18 3.67 -2.84
N LEU A 114 -1.12 4.41 -2.49
CA LEU A 114 -0.79 4.70 -1.09
C LEU A 114 -1.86 5.57 -0.43
N ILE A 115 -2.40 6.59 -1.13
CA ILE A 115 -3.50 7.42 -0.62
C ILE A 115 -4.73 6.55 -0.33
N GLU A 116 -5.13 5.65 -1.26
CA GLU A 116 -6.24 4.72 -1.04
C GLU A 116 -6.02 3.83 0.19
N ARG A 117 -4.81 3.29 0.33
CA ARG A 117 -4.47 2.49 1.50
C ARG A 117 -4.46 3.32 2.79
N SER A 118 -4.07 4.59 2.73
CA SER A 118 -4.13 5.46 3.88
C SER A 118 -5.56 5.76 4.31
N VAL A 119 -6.53 5.74 3.38
CA VAL A 119 -7.95 5.76 3.74
C VAL A 119 -8.33 4.51 4.54
N GLU A 120 -7.95 3.32 4.06
CA GLU A 120 -8.29 2.06 4.73
C GLU A 120 -7.54 1.88 6.06
N ASP A 121 -6.22 2.06 6.03
CA ASP A 121 -5.32 1.72 7.13
C ASP A 121 -5.27 2.81 8.19
N ASP A 122 -5.19 4.08 7.75
CA ASP A 122 -4.97 5.21 8.64
C ASP A 122 -6.28 5.94 8.97
N LEU A 123 -7.06 6.39 7.98
CA LEU A 123 -8.30 7.14 8.22
C LEU A 123 -9.38 6.26 8.86
N LEU A 124 -9.67 5.11 8.28
CA LEU A 124 -10.68 4.16 8.76
C LEU A 124 -10.14 3.15 9.79
N PHE A 125 -8.89 3.27 10.17
CA PHE A 125 -8.23 2.43 11.18
C PHE A 125 -8.43 0.91 10.94
N LYS A 126 -8.40 0.49 9.68
CA LYS A 126 -8.63 -0.90 9.24
C LYS A 126 -9.99 -1.48 9.66
N ILE A 127 -10.99 -0.63 9.89
CA ILE A 127 -12.37 -1.08 10.09
C ILE A 127 -12.87 -1.75 8.82
N VAL A 128 -12.61 -1.13 7.68
CA VAL A 128 -12.88 -1.67 6.34
C VAL A 128 -11.57 -1.84 5.59
N VAL A 129 -11.33 -3.02 5.04
CA VAL A 129 -10.20 -3.32 4.15
C VAL A 129 -10.73 -4.06 2.94
N ARG A 130 -10.54 -3.53 1.73
CA ARG A 130 -11.18 -4.00 0.48
C ARG A 130 -11.04 -5.50 0.22
N HIS A 131 -9.90 -6.09 0.53
CA HIS A 131 -9.63 -7.51 0.29
C HIS A 131 -10.03 -8.42 1.47
N ARG A 132 -10.56 -7.88 2.56
CA ARG A 132 -11.06 -8.66 3.70
C ARG A 132 -12.54 -8.93 3.60
N ARG A 133 -12.94 -10.07 4.15
CA ARG A 133 -14.33 -10.57 4.10
C ARG A 133 -15.30 -9.74 4.93
N GLY A 134 -14.87 -9.22 6.05
CA GLY A 134 -15.71 -8.53 7.02
C GLY A 134 -15.13 -7.21 7.49
N ILE A 135 -15.94 -6.43 8.15
CA ILE A 135 -15.50 -5.24 8.88
C ILE A 135 -15.03 -5.62 10.29
N SER A 136 -14.06 -4.89 10.80
CA SER A 136 -13.47 -5.10 12.13
C SER A 136 -13.76 -3.90 13.01
N THR A 137 -14.76 -4.00 13.90
CA THR A 137 -15.18 -2.89 14.76
C THR A 137 -14.57 -2.94 16.16
N ASP A 138 -14.12 -4.13 16.59
CA ASP A 138 -13.60 -4.37 17.94
C ASP A 138 -12.42 -3.47 18.28
N GLY A 139 -12.61 -2.60 19.27
CA GLY A 139 -11.65 -1.61 19.73
C GLY A 139 -11.25 -0.53 18.70
N ARG A 140 -11.88 -0.48 17.51
CA ARG A 140 -11.46 0.41 16.40
C ARG A 140 -12.37 1.61 16.18
N LEU A 141 -13.65 1.50 16.51
CA LEU A 141 -14.61 2.59 16.30
C LEU A 141 -14.21 3.90 17.01
N PRO A 142 -13.66 3.89 18.25
CA PRO A 142 -13.22 5.13 18.89
C PRO A 142 -12.17 5.91 18.10
N ALA A 143 -11.38 5.25 17.24
CA ALA A 143 -10.38 5.91 16.40
C ALA A 143 -11.01 6.86 15.35
N LEU A 144 -12.30 6.72 15.05
CA LEU A 144 -13.02 7.61 14.14
C LEU A 144 -13.28 8.99 14.75
N LEU A 145 -13.31 9.11 16.07
CA LEU A 145 -13.52 10.39 16.77
C LEU A 145 -12.38 11.39 16.56
N GLY A 146 -11.20 10.93 16.18
CA GLY A 146 -10.06 11.78 15.86
C GLY A 146 -10.08 12.40 14.46
N ILE A 147 -11.08 12.06 13.63
CA ILE A 147 -11.17 12.53 12.24
C ILE A 147 -11.80 13.93 12.22
N THR A 148 -11.17 14.84 11.47
CA THR A 148 -11.65 16.22 11.29
C THR A 148 -12.07 16.47 9.84
N ARG A 149 -12.66 17.64 9.57
CA ARG A 149 -12.99 18.06 8.20
C ARG A 149 -11.73 18.27 7.35
N GLU A 150 -10.67 18.73 7.96
CA GLU A 150 -9.37 18.97 7.32
C GLU A 150 -8.75 17.66 6.83
N ASP A 151 -8.94 16.56 7.59
CA ASP A 151 -8.48 15.23 7.16
C ASP A 151 -9.21 14.77 5.89
N ILE A 152 -10.53 14.94 5.88
CA ILE A 152 -11.38 14.57 4.72
C ILE A 152 -10.97 15.41 3.51
N LYS A 153 -10.85 16.73 3.68
CA LYS A 153 -10.45 17.65 2.61
C LYS A 153 -9.08 17.29 2.05
N LYS A 154 -8.10 17.03 2.92
CA LYS A 154 -6.72 16.67 2.52
C LYS A 154 -6.68 15.39 1.68
N ILE A 155 -7.39 14.36 2.12
CA ILE A 155 -7.46 13.09 1.37
C ILE A 155 -8.17 13.28 0.04
N ASP A 156 -9.28 14.01 0.00
CA ASP A 156 -10.05 14.28 -1.21
C ASP A 156 -9.24 15.07 -2.25
N GLU A 157 -8.50 16.10 -1.82
CA GLU A 157 -7.58 16.86 -2.67
C GLU A 157 -6.50 15.97 -3.29
N LEU A 158 -5.82 15.15 -2.49
CA LEU A 158 -4.79 14.24 -2.97
C LEU A 158 -5.37 13.16 -3.89
N MET A 159 -6.53 12.59 -3.54
CA MET A 159 -7.23 11.60 -4.35
C MET A 159 -7.60 12.18 -5.72
N THR A 160 -8.14 13.39 -5.76
CA THR A 160 -8.51 14.09 -7.00
C THR A 160 -7.29 14.36 -7.86
N LYS A 161 -6.22 14.92 -7.28
CA LYS A 161 -4.99 15.26 -7.99
C LYS A 161 -4.31 14.06 -8.64
N TYR A 162 -4.30 12.91 -7.96
CA TYR A 162 -3.58 11.72 -8.43
C TYR A 162 -4.48 10.66 -9.11
N SER A 163 -5.79 10.91 -9.26
CA SER A 163 -6.73 9.96 -9.88
C SER A 163 -6.39 9.64 -11.34
N CYS A 164 -5.88 10.61 -12.09
CA CYS A 164 -5.53 10.47 -13.49
C CYS A 164 -4.38 9.48 -13.76
N PHE A 165 -3.58 9.12 -12.75
CA PHE A 165 -2.44 8.22 -12.92
C PHE A 165 -2.81 6.73 -12.83
N GLU A 166 -4.05 6.37 -12.49
CA GLU A 166 -4.55 4.98 -12.42
C GLU A 166 -5.39 4.56 -13.62
N HIS A 167 -5.97 5.53 -14.33
CA HIS A 167 -6.83 5.26 -15.48
C HIS A 167 -6.06 5.44 -16.78
N SER A 168 -6.44 4.68 -17.82
CA SER A 168 -5.91 4.84 -19.17
C SER A 168 -6.11 6.29 -19.59
N GLN A 169 -5.00 6.99 -19.81
CA GLN A 169 -5.02 8.35 -20.30
C GLN A 169 -5.37 8.33 -21.78
N SER A 170 -6.15 9.30 -22.22
CA SER A 170 -6.33 9.54 -23.65
C SER A 170 -4.99 9.93 -24.27
N ASP A 171 -4.64 9.33 -25.39
CA ASP A 171 -3.44 9.68 -26.17
C ASP A 171 -3.43 11.16 -26.62
N GLU A 172 -4.60 11.81 -26.61
CA GLU A 172 -4.76 13.20 -27.04
C GLU A 172 -4.20 14.22 -26.03
N MET A 173 -4.22 13.91 -24.72
CA MET A 173 -3.67 14.79 -23.68
C MET A 173 -3.09 13.97 -22.52
N PRO A 174 -1.85 13.48 -22.62
CA PRO A 174 -1.21 12.78 -21.53
C PRO A 174 -0.98 13.73 -20.35
N VAL A 175 -1.42 13.33 -19.16
CA VAL A 175 -1.16 14.10 -17.93
C VAL A 175 0.30 13.93 -17.54
N GLN A 176 1.00 15.05 -17.49
CA GLN A 176 2.39 15.08 -17.06
C GLN A 176 2.47 14.97 -15.53
N ALA A 177 3.42 14.17 -15.04
CA ALA A 177 3.68 14.09 -13.61
C ALA A 177 4.12 15.46 -13.05
N PRO A 178 3.81 15.76 -11.78
CA PRO A 178 4.30 16.99 -11.13
C PRO A 178 5.83 17.05 -11.11
N GLU A 179 6.37 18.26 -11.03
CA GLU A 179 7.78 18.49 -10.78
C GLU A 179 8.22 17.91 -9.42
N GLU A 180 9.52 17.60 -9.28
CA GLU A 180 10.07 16.96 -8.07
C GLU A 180 9.67 17.68 -6.78
N PRO A 181 9.79 18.99 -6.65
CA PRO A 181 9.46 19.67 -5.38
C PRO A 181 7.98 19.53 -5.00
N GLU A 182 7.09 19.55 -5.99
CA GLU A 182 5.65 19.40 -5.80
C GLU A 182 5.29 17.96 -5.41
N LEU A 183 5.78 16.97 -6.17
CA LEU A 183 5.54 15.55 -5.89
C LEU A 183 6.07 15.17 -4.50
N LYS A 184 7.26 15.63 -4.15
CA LYS A 184 7.85 15.43 -2.82
C LYS A 184 6.99 16.05 -1.73
N ALA A 185 6.58 17.31 -1.90
CA ALA A 185 5.76 18.02 -0.92
C ALA A 185 4.41 17.30 -0.68
N ASP A 186 3.78 16.78 -1.72
CA ASP A 186 2.54 16.03 -1.59
C ASP A 186 2.73 14.72 -0.80
N ILE A 187 3.79 13.98 -1.09
CA ILE A 187 4.11 12.74 -0.35
C ILE A 187 4.45 13.05 1.12
N GLU A 188 5.22 14.10 1.39
CA GLU A 188 5.52 14.57 2.74
C GLU A 188 4.26 15.04 3.47
N SER A 189 3.35 15.70 2.77
CA SER A 189 2.08 16.17 3.35
C SER A 189 1.17 15.01 3.79
N LEU A 190 1.14 13.90 3.05
CA LEU A 190 0.42 12.69 3.46
C LEU A 190 1.06 12.05 4.70
N LYS A 191 2.39 12.07 4.80
CA LYS A 191 3.11 11.61 5.99
C LYS A 191 2.75 12.45 7.21
N GLN A 192 2.84 13.78 7.09
CA GLN A 192 2.51 14.69 8.18
C GLN A 192 1.05 14.54 8.62
N TRP A 193 0.12 14.48 7.67
CA TRP A 193 -1.28 14.22 7.96
C TRP A 193 -1.51 12.96 8.80
N ARG A 194 -0.81 11.87 8.46
CA ARG A 194 -0.89 10.60 9.21
C ARG A 194 -0.38 10.74 10.64
N ASP A 195 0.76 11.41 10.81
CA ASP A 195 1.37 11.61 12.12
C ASP A 195 0.47 12.51 13.00
N ASP A 196 -0.16 13.54 12.44
CA ASP A 196 -1.11 14.42 13.13
C ASP A 196 -2.38 13.67 13.54
N LEU A 197 -2.94 12.84 12.66
CA LEU A 197 -4.12 12.01 12.94
C LEU A 197 -3.81 11.00 14.07
N GLU A 198 -2.66 10.34 14.01
CA GLU A 198 -2.22 9.43 15.08
C GLU A 198 -2.04 10.16 16.42
N GLY A 199 -1.48 11.37 16.39
CA GLY A 199 -1.31 12.22 17.56
C GLY A 199 -2.66 12.62 18.21
N ARG A 200 -3.68 12.96 17.40
CA ARG A 200 -5.03 13.29 17.90
C ARG A 200 -5.70 12.06 18.52
N ARG A 201 -5.58 10.90 17.92
CA ARG A 201 -6.14 9.65 18.46
C ARG A 201 -5.57 9.27 19.80
N LYS A 202 -4.26 9.43 19.99
CA LYS A 202 -3.61 9.19 21.29
C LYS A 202 -4.07 10.14 22.40
N LYS A 203 -4.58 11.33 22.04
CA LYS A 203 -5.12 12.30 23.01
C LYS A 203 -6.60 12.06 23.30
N ALA A 204 -7.33 11.39 22.41
CA ALA A 204 -8.73 11.09 22.53
C ALA A 204 -9.04 9.73 23.17
N ALA A 205 -8.04 8.85 23.28
CA ALA A 205 -8.09 7.56 23.94
C ALA A 205 -7.77 7.67 25.43
#